data_19838b7f8fc850bf89bfe34023412620
#
_entry.id   19838b7f8fc850bf89bfe34023412620
#
_cell.length_a   1.000
_cell.length_b   1.000
_cell.length_c   1.000
_cell.angle_alpha   90.00
_cell.angle_beta   90.00
_cell.angle_gamma   90.00
#
_symmetry.space_group_name_H-M   'P 1'
#
loop_
_entity.id
_entity.type
_entity.pdbx_description
1 polymer ?
#
loop_
_entity_poly.entity_id
_entity_poly.type
_entity_poly.pdbx_seq_one_letter_code
_entity_poly.pdbx_strand_id
1 'polypeptide(L)'
;GHEVVCIIDVNNQEDFNSDAFKKADVAIEFTNPEAAYSNYIRTFKAGVKIVSGSTGWMNQHGNEIRELCLKGGKTLFWSSNFSLGVGIFSAVNKYLAKIMNQFPEYEVSMTEVHHVHKLDAPSGTAITLAEGIIENLDRKSQWIKGTLQAPDGSVSGSTVHSNDAFPINSIREGEVPGIHNIRYESEADSITIIHDAKNRKGFALGAVLAAE
;
A
#
# COMPACT_ATOMS: atom_id res chain seq x y z
N GLY A 1 6.16 -13.34 23.20
CA GLY A 1 6.48 -13.75 21.82
C GLY A 1 5.31 -14.51 21.22
N HIS A 2 5.30 -14.66 19.91
CA HIS A 2 4.25 -15.35 19.16
C HIS A 2 4.68 -16.76 18.80
N GLU A 3 3.72 -17.68 18.68
CA GLU A 3 3.91 -19.03 18.22
C GLU A 3 3.22 -19.20 16.86
N VAL A 4 3.93 -19.78 15.88
CA VAL A 4 3.35 -20.15 14.59
C VAL A 4 2.80 -21.57 14.73
N VAL A 5 1.49 -21.70 14.87
CA VAL A 5 0.81 -22.99 15.11
C VAL A 5 0.47 -23.74 13.83
N CYS A 6 0.38 -23.05 12.69
CA CYS A 6 0.05 -23.64 11.41
C CYS A 6 0.60 -22.77 10.26
N ILE A 7 1.09 -23.40 9.20
CA ILE A 7 1.47 -22.75 7.95
C ILE A 7 0.74 -23.44 6.81
N ILE A 8 -0.05 -22.69 6.05
CA ILE A 8 -0.85 -23.22 4.95
C ILE A 8 -0.34 -22.64 3.62
N ASP A 9 -0.12 -23.51 2.65
CA ASP A 9 0.28 -23.17 1.29
C ASP A 9 -0.57 -24.00 0.30
N VAL A 10 -0.29 -23.88 -1.00
CA VAL A 10 -1.03 -24.56 -2.08
C VAL A 10 -1.06 -26.09 -1.92
N ASN A 11 -0.07 -26.68 -1.25
CA ASN A 11 0.10 -28.13 -1.12
C ASN A 11 -0.56 -28.76 0.13
N ASN A 12 -1.13 -27.96 1.03
CA ASN A 12 -1.73 -28.44 2.29
C ASN A 12 -3.00 -27.66 2.65
N GLN A 13 -3.83 -27.39 1.66
CA GLN A 13 -5.08 -26.63 1.83
C GLN A 13 -6.09 -27.29 2.78
N GLU A 14 -6.00 -28.58 3.03
CA GLU A 14 -6.79 -29.32 4.00
C GLU A 14 -6.55 -28.86 5.45
N ASP A 15 -5.38 -28.27 5.75
CA ASP A 15 -4.99 -27.80 7.07
C ASP A 15 -5.85 -26.65 7.60
N PHE A 16 -6.64 -25.98 6.75
CA PHE A 16 -7.71 -25.08 7.22
C PHE A 16 -8.74 -25.77 8.13
N ASN A 17 -8.85 -27.11 8.07
CA ASN A 17 -9.74 -27.89 8.91
C ASN A 17 -9.03 -28.50 10.13
N SER A 18 -7.71 -28.37 10.24
CA SER A 18 -6.91 -28.93 11.32
C SER A 18 -7.23 -28.32 12.68
N ASP A 19 -7.00 -29.06 13.75
CA ASP A 19 -7.16 -28.55 15.10
C ASP A 19 -6.08 -27.54 15.46
N ALA A 20 -4.90 -27.59 14.81
CA ALA A 20 -3.85 -26.60 14.94
C ALA A 20 -4.33 -25.25 14.40
N PHE A 21 -4.88 -25.20 13.19
CA PHE A 21 -5.40 -23.97 12.60
C PHE A 21 -6.55 -23.36 13.42
N LYS A 22 -7.48 -24.19 13.90
CA LYS A 22 -8.62 -23.72 14.72
C LYS A 22 -8.22 -23.12 16.07
N LYS A 23 -7.00 -23.42 16.56
CA LYS A 23 -6.44 -22.85 17.79
C LYS A 23 -5.72 -21.52 17.57
N ALA A 24 -5.52 -21.10 16.31
CA ALA A 24 -4.88 -19.83 16.02
C ALA A 24 -5.77 -18.65 16.46
N ASP A 25 -5.19 -17.66 17.11
CA ASP A 25 -5.88 -16.42 17.46
C ASP A 25 -6.13 -15.56 16.22
N VAL A 26 -5.15 -15.50 15.32
CA VAL A 26 -5.16 -14.71 14.08
C VAL A 26 -4.42 -15.43 12.96
N ALA A 27 -4.96 -15.44 11.77
CA ALA A 27 -4.29 -15.84 10.54
C ALA A 27 -3.73 -14.60 9.82
N ILE A 28 -2.45 -14.65 9.45
CA ILE A 28 -1.80 -13.63 8.61
C ILE A 28 -1.79 -14.17 7.17
N GLU A 29 -2.43 -13.47 6.25
CA GLU A 29 -2.68 -13.92 4.88
C GLU A 29 -2.04 -12.96 3.87
N PHE A 30 -1.11 -13.50 3.04
CA PHE A 30 -0.45 -12.81 1.93
C PHE A 30 -0.32 -13.80 0.77
N THR A 31 -1.39 -13.94 0.00
CA THR A 31 -1.44 -14.83 -1.18
C THR A 31 -1.64 -14.02 -2.47
N ASN A 32 -2.63 -14.34 -3.24
CA ASN A 32 -2.95 -13.67 -4.51
C ASN A 32 -4.46 -13.35 -4.58
N PRO A 33 -4.91 -12.52 -5.55
CA PRO A 33 -6.31 -12.12 -5.66
C PRO A 33 -7.30 -13.27 -5.73
N GLU A 34 -6.94 -14.34 -6.46
CA GLU A 34 -7.80 -15.50 -6.72
C GLU A 34 -7.98 -16.36 -5.47
N ALA A 35 -6.92 -16.52 -4.66
CA ALA A 35 -6.95 -17.35 -3.46
C ALA A 35 -7.53 -16.62 -2.23
N ALA A 36 -7.33 -15.30 -2.13
CA ALA A 36 -7.63 -14.49 -0.95
C ALA A 36 -9.06 -14.69 -0.44
N TYR A 37 -10.05 -14.54 -1.31
CA TYR A 37 -11.45 -14.72 -0.93
C TYR A 37 -11.74 -16.10 -0.35
N SER A 38 -11.30 -17.17 -1.03
CA SER A 38 -11.47 -18.55 -0.54
C SER A 38 -10.80 -18.76 0.82
N ASN A 39 -9.60 -18.21 1.01
CA ASN A 39 -8.86 -18.26 2.27
C ASN A 39 -9.63 -17.55 3.39
N TYR A 40 -10.23 -16.38 3.12
CA TYR A 40 -11.04 -15.66 4.11
C TYR A 40 -12.26 -16.47 4.55
N ILE A 41 -13.01 -17.05 3.60
CA ILE A 41 -14.21 -17.84 3.92
C ILE A 41 -13.85 -19.06 4.77
N ARG A 42 -12.76 -19.78 4.43
CA ARG A 42 -12.28 -20.92 5.23
C ARG A 42 -11.83 -20.51 6.63
N THR A 43 -11.08 -19.41 6.74
CA THR A 43 -10.60 -18.87 8.01
C THR A 43 -11.77 -18.43 8.90
N PHE A 44 -12.74 -17.72 8.33
CA PHE A 44 -13.96 -17.34 9.05
C PHE A 44 -14.79 -18.53 9.51
N LYS A 45 -14.86 -19.59 8.70
CA LYS A 45 -15.53 -20.85 9.08
C LYS A 45 -14.82 -21.54 10.25
N ALA A 46 -13.50 -21.46 10.32
CA ALA A 46 -12.73 -21.97 11.45
C ALA A 46 -12.85 -21.11 12.73
N GLY A 47 -13.45 -19.91 12.64
CA GLY A 47 -13.60 -18.98 13.77
C GLY A 47 -12.36 -18.11 14.01
N VAL A 48 -11.38 -18.12 13.11
CA VAL A 48 -10.10 -17.41 13.24
C VAL A 48 -10.23 -15.99 12.66
N LYS A 49 -9.62 -15.00 13.30
CA LYS A 49 -9.51 -13.61 12.81
C LYS A 49 -8.47 -13.54 11.70
N ILE A 50 -8.54 -12.50 10.87
CA ILE A 50 -7.66 -12.36 9.71
C ILE A 50 -6.97 -11.01 9.71
N VAL A 51 -5.65 -11.01 9.43
CA VAL A 51 -4.87 -9.88 8.94
C VAL A 51 -4.43 -10.21 7.53
N SER A 52 -4.81 -9.41 6.53
CA SER A 52 -4.51 -9.71 5.13
C SER A 52 -3.90 -8.53 4.39
N GLY A 53 -2.87 -8.83 3.59
CA GLY A 53 -2.23 -7.93 2.64
C GLY A 53 -2.52 -8.27 1.17
N SER A 54 -3.31 -9.30 0.89
CA SER A 54 -3.68 -9.64 -0.49
C SER A 54 -4.57 -8.56 -1.09
N THR A 55 -4.28 -8.18 -2.33
CA THR A 55 -4.99 -7.12 -3.07
C THR A 55 -5.76 -7.71 -4.26
N GLY A 56 -6.55 -6.90 -4.95
CA GLY A 56 -7.25 -7.29 -6.18
C GLY A 56 -8.59 -8.01 -6.01
N TRP A 57 -8.93 -8.47 -4.82
CA TRP A 57 -10.17 -9.20 -4.52
C TRP A 57 -11.37 -8.29 -4.19
N MET A 58 -11.12 -7.06 -3.81
CA MET A 58 -12.13 -6.17 -3.18
C MET A 58 -13.27 -5.80 -4.13
N ASN A 59 -12.98 -5.59 -5.42
CA ASN A 59 -14.03 -5.22 -6.39
C ASN A 59 -15.09 -6.33 -6.57
N GLN A 60 -14.69 -7.59 -6.43
CA GLN A 60 -15.59 -8.74 -6.62
C GLN A 60 -16.26 -9.16 -5.30
N HIS A 61 -15.54 -9.13 -4.19
CA HIS A 61 -15.93 -9.76 -2.94
C HIS A 61 -16.00 -8.79 -1.73
N GLY A 62 -15.65 -7.52 -1.93
CA GLY A 62 -15.54 -6.55 -0.83
C GLY A 62 -16.84 -6.36 -0.06
N ASN A 63 -17.99 -6.28 -0.76
CA ASN A 63 -19.29 -6.12 -0.11
C ASN A 63 -19.65 -7.32 0.74
N GLU A 64 -19.47 -8.53 0.23
CA GLU A 64 -19.76 -9.77 0.96
C GLU A 64 -18.90 -9.90 2.22
N ILE A 65 -17.58 -9.70 2.10
CA ILE A 65 -16.66 -9.73 3.24
C ILE A 65 -17.02 -8.66 4.28
N ARG A 66 -17.39 -7.46 3.84
CA ARG A 66 -17.85 -6.39 4.73
C ARG A 66 -19.11 -6.80 5.50
N GLU A 67 -20.09 -7.41 4.85
CA GLU A 67 -21.31 -7.91 5.50
C GLU A 67 -21.00 -9.01 6.52
N LEU A 68 -20.11 -9.94 6.19
CA LEU A 68 -19.65 -10.98 7.13
C LEU A 68 -18.97 -10.38 8.37
N CYS A 69 -18.22 -9.31 8.22
CA CYS A 69 -17.59 -8.62 9.35
C CYS A 69 -18.66 -7.85 10.18
N LEU A 70 -19.51 -7.03 9.53
CA LEU A 70 -20.43 -6.15 10.23
C LEU A 70 -21.60 -6.91 10.89
N LYS A 71 -22.13 -7.94 10.23
CA LYS A 71 -23.34 -8.67 10.66
C LYS A 71 -23.04 -10.10 11.14
N GLY A 72 -21.97 -10.72 10.59
CA GLY A 72 -21.60 -12.10 10.86
C GLY A 72 -20.58 -12.28 11.99
N GLY A 73 -20.17 -11.21 12.68
CA GLY A 73 -19.21 -11.28 13.78
C GLY A 73 -17.81 -11.76 13.38
N LYS A 74 -17.45 -11.60 12.09
CA LYS A 74 -16.11 -11.93 11.58
C LYS A 74 -15.18 -10.73 11.68
N THR A 75 -13.86 -10.99 11.74
CA THR A 75 -12.85 -9.93 11.86
C THR A 75 -11.83 -10.07 10.74
N LEU A 76 -11.72 -9.01 9.93
CA LEU A 76 -10.66 -8.83 8.94
C LEU A 76 -10.02 -7.46 9.14
N PHE A 77 -8.71 -7.44 9.36
CA PHE A 77 -7.88 -6.25 9.18
C PHE A 77 -7.18 -6.36 7.83
N TRP A 78 -7.52 -5.47 6.91
CA TRP A 78 -6.92 -5.45 5.58
C TRP A 78 -6.17 -4.14 5.33
N SER A 79 -4.99 -4.27 4.71
CA SER A 79 -4.25 -3.12 4.19
C SER A 79 -3.48 -3.52 2.93
N SER A 80 -3.42 -2.63 1.95
CA SER A 80 -2.56 -2.80 0.77
C SER A 80 -1.07 -2.63 1.09
N ASN A 81 -0.74 -2.07 2.26
CA ASN A 81 0.63 -1.87 2.71
C ASN A 81 0.71 -1.94 4.25
N PHE A 82 1.52 -2.86 4.76
CA PHE A 82 1.73 -3.06 6.20
C PHE A 82 3.01 -2.40 6.73
N SER A 83 3.74 -1.64 5.90
CA SER A 83 4.92 -0.92 6.39
C SER A 83 4.52 0.19 7.37
N LEU A 84 4.93 0.06 8.63
CA LEU A 84 4.75 1.10 9.63
C LEU A 84 5.40 2.43 9.16
N GLY A 85 6.57 2.35 8.51
CA GLY A 85 7.25 3.51 7.94
C GLY A 85 6.40 4.22 6.89
N VAL A 86 5.75 3.46 5.99
CA VAL A 86 4.81 4.02 5.00
C VAL A 86 3.59 4.63 5.67
N GLY A 87 3.06 3.99 6.73
CA GLY A 87 1.93 4.54 7.51
C GLY A 87 2.25 5.89 8.14
N ILE A 88 3.41 5.99 8.81
CA ILE A 88 3.92 7.25 9.38
C ILE A 88 4.16 8.29 8.29
N PHE A 89 4.81 7.89 7.21
CA PHE A 89 5.08 8.75 6.06
C PHE A 89 3.80 9.30 5.43
N SER A 90 2.77 8.47 5.29
CA SER A 90 1.45 8.90 4.79
C SER A 90 0.79 9.92 5.70
N ALA A 91 0.88 9.75 7.03
CA ALA A 91 0.35 10.73 7.99
C ALA A 91 1.09 12.07 7.90
N VAL A 92 2.42 12.06 7.81
CA VAL A 92 3.25 13.26 7.62
C VAL A 92 2.93 13.94 6.29
N ASN A 93 2.78 13.16 5.21
CA ASN A 93 2.41 13.65 3.89
C ASN A 93 1.06 14.42 3.91
N LYS A 94 0.01 13.82 4.49
CA LYS A 94 -1.31 14.48 4.62
C LYS A 94 -1.22 15.76 5.44
N TYR A 95 -0.47 15.75 6.53
CA TYR A 95 -0.28 16.93 7.37
C TYR A 95 0.50 18.03 6.66
N LEU A 96 1.57 17.67 5.94
CA LEU A 96 2.33 18.63 5.12
C LEU A 96 1.47 19.22 4.00
N ALA A 97 0.69 18.42 3.29
CA ALA A 97 -0.23 18.90 2.25
C ALA A 97 -1.22 19.91 2.80
N LYS A 98 -1.77 19.67 4.00
CA LYS A 98 -2.67 20.60 4.68
C LYS A 98 -1.99 21.94 5.04
N ILE A 99 -0.72 21.92 5.47
CA ILE A 99 0.05 23.14 5.69
C ILE A 99 0.26 23.86 4.36
N MET A 100 0.71 23.15 3.31
CA MET A 100 1.00 23.71 1.98
C MET A 100 -0.24 24.26 1.27
N ASN A 101 -1.42 23.94 1.72
CA ASN A 101 -2.65 24.51 1.20
C ASN A 101 -2.71 26.05 1.36
N GLN A 102 -2.01 26.59 2.37
CA GLN A 102 -1.93 28.03 2.65
C GLN A 102 -0.80 28.74 1.89
N PHE A 103 0.04 28.00 1.16
CA PHE A 103 1.23 28.52 0.45
C PHE A 103 1.17 28.14 -1.04
N PRO A 104 0.39 28.89 -1.83
CA PRO A 104 0.13 28.55 -3.23
C PRO A 104 1.37 28.66 -4.15
N GLU A 105 2.42 29.34 -3.71
CA GLU A 105 3.70 29.44 -4.42
C GLU A 105 4.49 28.13 -4.48
N TYR A 106 4.16 27.14 -3.63
CA TYR A 106 4.81 25.84 -3.66
C TYR A 106 4.05 24.85 -4.57
N GLU A 107 4.72 24.40 -5.62
CA GLU A 107 4.24 23.33 -6.48
C GLU A 107 4.66 21.95 -5.99
N VAL A 108 3.74 21.00 -6.02
CA VAL A 108 3.98 19.63 -5.59
C VAL A 108 4.35 18.71 -6.74
N SER A 109 5.30 17.83 -6.51
CA SER A 109 5.66 16.72 -7.40
C SER A 109 5.97 15.46 -6.61
N MET A 110 5.86 14.29 -7.26
CA MET A 110 6.20 13.01 -6.67
C MET A 110 7.12 12.21 -7.58
N THR A 111 8.03 11.45 -6.96
CA THR A 111 8.84 10.44 -7.64
C THR A 111 8.87 9.16 -6.81
N GLU A 112 8.65 8.02 -7.46
CA GLU A 112 8.81 6.71 -6.85
C GLU A 112 9.88 5.89 -7.55
N VAL A 113 10.65 5.11 -6.79
CA VAL A 113 11.70 4.23 -7.31
C VAL A 113 11.44 2.82 -6.82
N HIS A 114 11.45 1.85 -7.72
CA HIS A 114 11.31 0.42 -7.41
C HIS A 114 12.23 -0.43 -8.27
N HIS A 115 12.35 -1.70 -7.87
CA HIS A 115 13.14 -2.71 -8.59
C HIS A 115 12.69 -2.88 -10.05
N VAL A 116 13.59 -3.35 -10.89
CA VAL A 116 13.39 -3.49 -12.35
C VAL A 116 12.26 -4.44 -12.75
N HIS A 117 11.88 -5.37 -11.85
CA HIS A 117 10.79 -6.35 -12.09
C HIS A 117 9.39 -5.82 -11.76
N LYS A 118 9.26 -4.57 -11.28
CA LYS A 118 7.95 -4.00 -10.96
C LYS A 118 7.25 -3.55 -12.23
N LEU A 119 6.06 -4.13 -12.50
CA LEU A 119 5.31 -3.90 -13.74
C LEU A 119 4.42 -2.67 -13.68
N ASP A 120 3.77 -2.42 -12.53
CA ASP A 120 2.87 -1.27 -12.35
C ASP A 120 3.67 0.03 -12.15
N ALA A 121 3.26 1.08 -12.83
CA ALA A 121 3.79 2.44 -12.69
C ALA A 121 2.65 3.46 -12.93
N PRO A 122 2.36 4.36 -11.96
CA PRO A 122 2.94 4.44 -10.62
C PRO A 122 2.59 3.25 -9.73
N SER A 123 3.37 3.05 -8.64
CA SER A 123 3.08 2.04 -7.63
C SER A 123 1.79 2.34 -6.86
N GLY A 124 1.09 1.30 -6.37
CA GLY A 124 -0.10 1.48 -5.54
C GLY A 124 0.13 2.37 -4.31
N THR A 125 1.30 2.27 -3.67
CA THR A 125 1.68 3.16 -2.55
C THR A 125 1.81 4.62 -3.01
N ALA A 126 2.42 4.88 -4.17
CA ALA A 126 2.52 6.24 -4.71
C ALA A 126 1.13 6.82 -5.00
N ILE A 127 0.23 6.03 -5.55
CA ILE A 127 -1.17 6.45 -5.80
C ILE A 127 -1.85 6.82 -4.48
N THR A 128 -1.78 5.97 -3.45
CA THR A 128 -2.37 6.26 -2.13
C THR A 128 -1.80 7.52 -1.49
N LEU A 129 -0.49 7.76 -1.63
CA LEU A 129 0.14 8.99 -1.14
C LEU A 129 -0.34 10.21 -1.91
N ALA A 130 -0.50 10.12 -3.23
CA ALA A 130 -1.02 11.20 -4.06
C ALA A 130 -2.48 11.52 -3.76
N GLU A 131 -3.32 10.51 -3.54
CA GLU A 131 -4.69 10.68 -3.07
C GLU A 131 -4.73 11.43 -1.73
N GLY A 132 -3.83 11.07 -0.79
CA GLY A 132 -3.69 11.79 0.46
C GLY A 132 -3.27 13.26 0.32
N ILE A 133 -2.51 13.62 -0.73
CA ILE A 133 -2.23 15.03 -1.07
C ILE A 133 -3.50 15.71 -1.58
N ILE A 134 -4.20 15.12 -2.53
CA ILE A 134 -5.43 15.67 -3.12
C ILE A 134 -6.50 15.93 -2.06
N GLU A 135 -6.66 15.02 -1.10
CA GLU A 135 -7.61 15.18 0.01
C GLU A 135 -7.32 16.40 0.91
N ASN A 136 -6.09 16.96 0.87
CA ASN A 136 -5.62 17.99 1.79
C ASN A 136 -5.04 19.24 1.10
N LEU A 137 -5.06 19.29 -0.23
CA LEU A 137 -4.47 20.38 -1.03
C LEU A 137 -5.49 20.85 -2.10
N ASP A 138 -6.37 21.76 -1.74
CA ASP A 138 -7.57 22.16 -2.50
C ASP A 138 -7.28 22.58 -3.96
N ARG A 139 -6.06 23.10 -4.25
CA ARG A 139 -5.66 23.50 -5.59
C ARG A 139 -5.25 22.33 -6.50
N LYS A 140 -5.22 21.09 -5.98
CA LYS A 140 -4.91 19.88 -6.74
C LYS A 140 -6.08 18.91 -6.68
N SER A 141 -6.69 18.64 -7.84
CA SER A 141 -7.85 17.76 -7.97
C SER A 141 -7.50 16.36 -8.46
N GLN A 142 -6.30 16.19 -9.03
CA GLN A 142 -5.87 14.92 -9.62
C GLN A 142 -4.35 14.78 -9.66
N TRP A 143 -3.91 13.55 -9.69
CA TRP A 143 -2.54 13.19 -10.08
C TRP A 143 -2.53 12.70 -11.53
N ILE A 144 -1.41 12.83 -12.20
CA ILE A 144 -1.19 12.32 -13.56
C ILE A 144 0.01 11.36 -13.56
N LYS A 145 -0.04 10.37 -14.44
CA LYS A 145 1.11 9.53 -14.71
C LYS A 145 2.17 10.38 -15.41
N GLY A 146 3.28 10.62 -14.72
CA GLY A 146 4.43 11.35 -15.22
C GLY A 146 5.35 10.50 -16.08
N THR A 147 6.63 10.73 -15.98
CA THR A 147 7.65 9.97 -16.70
C THR A 147 7.90 8.60 -16.05
N LEU A 148 8.26 7.62 -16.89
CA LEU A 148 8.83 6.34 -16.46
C LEU A 148 10.25 6.23 -17.00
N GLN A 149 11.23 6.20 -16.10
CA GLN A 149 12.61 5.91 -16.43
C GLN A 149 12.86 4.40 -16.29
N ALA A 150 13.22 3.76 -17.40
CA ALA A 150 13.56 2.34 -17.45
C ALA A 150 15.00 2.09 -16.99
N PRO A 151 15.38 0.81 -16.69
CA PRO A 151 16.72 0.45 -16.21
C PRO A 151 17.87 0.81 -17.17
N ASP A 152 17.59 0.87 -18.46
CA ASP A 152 18.55 1.29 -19.50
C ASP A 152 18.71 2.81 -19.61
N GLY A 153 18.01 3.57 -18.75
CA GLY A 153 18.02 5.03 -18.74
C GLY A 153 17.05 5.67 -19.72
N SER A 154 16.35 4.89 -20.55
CA SER A 154 15.31 5.43 -21.43
C SER A 154 14.15 6.00 -20.62
N VAL A 155 13.59 7.11 -21.08
CA VAL A 155 12.47 7.79 -20.43
C VAL A 155 11.29 7.80 -21.37
N SER A 156 10.14 7.34 -20.89
CA SER A 156 8.85 7.39 -21.57
C SER A 156 7.83 8.19 -20.78
N GLY A 157 6.74 8.60 -21.40
CA GLY A 157 5.72 9.46 -20.80
C GLY A 157 6.05 10.94 -20.96
N SER A 158 5.15 11.77 -20.48
CA SER A 158 5.31 13.23 -20.52
C SER A 158 4.76 13.86 -19.25
N THR A 159 5.35 14.98 -18.83
CA THR A 159 4.76 15.86 -17.84
C THR A 159 3.81 16.81 -18.54
N VAL A 160 2.52 16.55 -18.42
CA VAL A 160 1.50 17.56 -18.80
C VAL A 160 1.33 18.46 -17.59
N HIS A 161 1.64 19.75 -17.75
CA HIS A 161 1.39 20.72 -16.70
C HIS A 161 -0.06 21.19 -16.76
N SER A 162 -0.80 20.87 -15.69
CA SER A 162 -2.10 21.47 -15.39
C SER A 162 -2.02 22.07 -13.99
N ASN A 163 -2.63 23.24 -13.79
CA ASN A 163 -2.58 23.91 -12.49
C ASN A 163 -3.25 23.09 -11.38
N ASP A 164 -4.18 22.21 -11.74
CA ASP A 164 -4.96 21.37 -10.83
C ASP A 164 -4.44 19.92 -10.73
N ALA A 165 -3.36 19.60 -11.45
CA ALA A 165 -2.76 18.26 -11.43
C ALA A 165 -1.27 18.31 -11.05
N PHE A 166 -0.73 17.18 -10.58
CA PHE A 166 0.71 16.99 -10.37
C PHE A 166 1.17 15.61 -10.85
N PRO A 167 2.42 15.50 -11.34
CA PRO A 167 2.93 14.24 -11.86
C PRO A 167 3.41 13.32 -10.76
N ILE A 168 3.21 12.00 -10.97
CA ILE A 168 3.95 10.93 -10.28
C ILE A 168 4.95 10.37 -11.29
N ASN A 169 6.24 10.64 -11.09
CA ASN A 169 7.30 10.07 -11.89
C ASN A 169 7.73 8.73 -11.31
N SER A 170 8.06 7.78 -12.17
CA SER A 170 8.48 6.43 -11.78
C SER A 170 9.88 6.14 -12.31
N ILE A 171 10.71 5.51 -11.48
CA ILE A 171 12.06 5.04 -11.82
C ILE A 171 12.14 3.56 -11.52
N ARG A 172 12.76 2.79 -12.40
CA ARG A 172 13.05 1.36 -12.22
C ARG A 172 14.56 1.17 -12.13
N GLU A 173 15.02 0.75 -10.95
CA GLU A 173 16.45 0.68 -10.64
C GLU A 173 16.76 -0.52 -9.74
N GLY A 174 17.70 -1.37 -10.17
CA GLY A 174 18.24 -2.49 -9.41
C GLY A 174 17.18 -3.31 -8.68
N GLU A 175 17.43 -3.58 -7.40
CA GLU A 175 16.53 -4.33 -6.51
C GLU A 175 15.90 -3.42 -5.43
N VAL A 176 15.72 -2.14 -5.73
CA VAL A 176 15.15 -1.16 -4.78
C VAL A 176 13.77 -1.61 -4.29
N PRO A 177 13.58 -1.82 -2.97
CA PRO A 177 12.31 -2.29 -2.42
C PRO A 177 11.17 -1.28 -2.57
N GLY A 178 11.50 0.01 -2.54
CA GLY A 178 10.60 1.12 -2.74
C GLY A 178 11.07 2.40 -2.07
N ILE A 179 11.21 3.46 -2.86
CA ILE A 179 11.47 4.82 -2.38
C ILE A 179 10.32 5.70 -2.86
N HIS A 180 9.81 6.55 -1.98
CA HIS A 180 8.78 7.54 -2.31
C HIS A 180 9.27 8.91 -1.87
N ASN A 181 9.34 9.83 -2.82
CA ASN A 181 9.79 11.20 -2.64
C ASN A 181 8.64 12.14 -2.99
N ILE A 182 8.29 13.03 -2.06
CA ILE A 182 7.30 14.09 -2.26
C ILE A 182 8.01 15.41 -2.04
N ARG A 183 7.94 16.29 -3.05
CA ARG A 183 8.63 17.57 -3.08
C ARG A 183 7.64 18.68 -3.32
N TYR A 184 7.72 19.71 -2.50
CA TYR A 184 7.09 21.00 -2.68
C TYR A 184 8.18 22.02 -3.01
N GLU A 185 8.04 22.73 -4.11
CA GLU A 185 9.07 23.62 -4.65
C GLU A 185 8.50 25.01 -4.94
N SER A 186 9.21 26.04 -4.51
CA SER A 186 8.97 27.45 -4.84
C SER A 186 10.19 28.06 -5.52
N GLU A 187 10.14 29.32 -5.89
CA GLU A 187 11.32 30.05 -6.40
C GLU A 187 12.41 30.24 -5.33
N ALA A 188 12.03 30.25 -4.06
CA ALA A 188 12.94 30.52 -2.94
C ALA A 188 13.64 29.26 -2.43
N ASP A 189 12.91 28.16 -2.30
CA ASP A 189 13.40 26.93 -1.70
C ASP A 189 12.53 25.72 -2.06
N SER A 190 12.90 24.55 -1.53
CA SER A 190 12.10 23.34 -1.65
C SER A 190 12.03 22.58 -0.33
N ILE A 191 10.88 21.96 -0.06
CA ILE A 191 10.66 21.05 1.06
C ILE A 191 10.45 19.66 0.50
N THR A 192 11.24 18.70 0.96
CA THR A 192 11.19 17.33 0.48
C THR A 192 11.05 16.36 1.65
N ILE A 193 10.10 15.45 1.54
CA ILE A 193 9.98 14.29 2.43
C ILE A 193 10.23 13.01 1.65
N ILE A 194 10.97 12.08 2.23
CA ILE A 194 11.37 10.83 1.59
C ILE A 194 11.13 9.65 2.53
N HIS A 195 10.48 8.61 2.01
CA HIS A 195 10.47 7.28 2.61
C HIS A 195 11.32 6.35 1.75
N ASP A 196 12.32 5.72 2.35
CA ASP A 196 13.26 4.79 1.70
C ASP A 196 13.22 3.44 2.43
N ALA A 197 12.57 2.46 1.83
CA ALA A 197 12.50 1.10 2.35
C ALA A 197 13.83 0.38 2.12
N LYS A 198 14.50 -0.05 3.19
CA LYS A 198 15.79 -0.77 3.10
C LYS A 198 15.61 -2.27 2.82
N ASN A 199 14.49 -2.84 3.21
CA ASN A 199 14.14 -4.24 3.01
C ASN A 199 12.65 -4.47 3.26
N ARG A 200 12.19 -5.73 3.06
CA ARG A 200 10.79 -6.10 3.25
C ARG A 200 10.40 -6.46 4.69
N LYS A 201 11.32 -6.44 5.66
CA LYS A 201 11.03 -6.81 7.06
C LYS A 201 10.01 -5.87 7.70
N GLY A 202 9.98 -4.60 7.32
CA GLY A 202 9.01 -3.63 7.81
C GLY A 202 7.56 -3.99 7.53
N PHE A 203 7.29 -4.64 6.39
CA PHE A 203 5.93 -5.12 6.04
C PHE A 203 5.51 -6.30 6.93
N ALA A 204 6.43 -7.27 7.13
CA ALA A 204 6.16 -8.43 8.00
C ALA A 204 5.91 -7.99 9.46
N LEU A 205 6.73 -7.07 9.97
CA LEU A 205 6.55 -6.52 11.33
C LEU A 205 5.19 -5.82 11.47
N GLY A 206 4.79 -5.01 10.50
CA GLY A 206 3.49 -4.35 10.52
C GLY A 206 2.30 -5.30 10.48
N ALA A 207 2.42 -6.43 9.76
CA ALA A 207 1.39 -7.47 9.77
C ALA A 207 1.26 -8.16 11.13
N VAL A 208 2.38 -8.39 11.83
CA VAL A 208 2.38 -8.93 13.20
C VAL A 208 1.78 -7.92 14.18
N LEU A 209 2.15 -6.65 14.10
CA LEU A 209 1.54 -5.60 14.93
C LEU A 209 0.03 -5.46 14.72
N ALA A 210 -0.44 -5.65 13.48
CA ALA A 210 -1.87 -5.64 13.20
C ALA A 210 -2.59 -6.89 13.74
N ALA A 211 -1.87 -7.98 13.99
CA ALA A 211 -2.41 -9.20 14.58
C ALA A 211 -2.52 -9.15 16.12
N GLU A 212 -1.70 -8.32 16.78
CA GLU A 212 -1.74 -8.03 18.22
C GLU A 212 -2.95 -7.17 18.59
#